data_906c458b236a3ab08d23d66784b8ad44
#
_entry.id   906c458b236a3ab08d23d66784b8ad44
#
_cell.length_a   1.000
_cell.length_b   1.000
_cell.length_c   1.000
_cell.angle_alpha   90.00
_cell.angle_beta   90.00
_cell.angle_gamma   90.00
#
_symmetry.space_group_name_H-M   'P 1'
#
loop_
_entity.id
_entity.type
_entity.pdbx_description
1 polymer ?
#
loop_
_entity_poly.entity_id
_entity_poly.type
_entity_poly.pdbx_seq_one_letter_code
_entity_poly.pdbx_strand_id
1 'polypeptide(L)'
;MIRPIFTLLFLMTGFSLAQAQTDVIAQRRAIMKGVGQANADVGKIAKGEAPFDLAKVKALLSASQEAAVKMPGLFPDNSKTGDTAALPKVWQTKADFEARWKKLGEDAAALQIAITDQASFKAKISDFGKNCGGCHEGYRQKN
;
A
#
# COMPACT_ATOMS: atom_id res chain seq x y z
N MET A 1 -13.21 61.47 12.46
CA MET A 1 -12.03 60.63 12.78
C MET A 1 -12.45 59.17 12.59
N ILE A 2 -12.16 58.60 11.42
CA ILE A 2 -12.50 57.21 11.06
C ILE A 2 -11.19 56.45 11.11
N ARG A 3 -11.08 55.46 12.01
CA ARG A 3 -9.94 54.56 12.13
C ARG A 3 -10.19 53.35 11.21
N PRO A 4 -9.25 52.99 10.33
CA PRO A 4 -9.40 51.76 9.50
C PRO A 4 -9.08 50.54 10.36
N ILE A 5 -10.02 49.59 10.39
CA ILE A 5 -9.80 48.22 10.83
C ILE A 5 -9.42 47.41 9.55
N PHE A 6 -8.14 47.34 9.27
CA PHE A 6 -7.58 46.39 8.32
C PHE A 6 -6.45 45.66 9.04
N THR A 7 -6.60 44.41 9.34
CA THR A 7 -5.59 43.37 9.44
C THR A 7 -6.11 42.25 10.34
N LEU A 8 -6.63 41.15 9.78
CA LEU A 8 -6.50 39.78 10.28
C LEU A 8 -7.27 38.79 9.38
N LEU A 9 -6.79 38.52 8.20
CA LEU A 9 -7.36 37.44 7.38
C LEU A 9 -6.32 36.77 6.50
N PHE A 10 -5.17 36.28 7.05
CA PHE A 10 -4.18 35.58 6.20
C PHE A 10 -3.38 34.49 6.92
N LEU A 11 -3.98 33.71 7.84
CA LEU A 11 -3.24 32.65 8.55
C LEU A 11 -3.95 31.29 8.64
N MET A 12 -4.99 31.02 7.83
CA MET A 12 -5.75 29.76 7.95
C MET A 12 -5.51 28.73 6.84
N THR A 13 -4.75 29.01 5.78
CA THR A 13 -4.63 28.10 4.62
C THR A 13 -3.51 27.07 4.75
N GLY A 14 -2.50 27.30 5.55
CA GLY A 14 -1.35 26.38 5.70
C GLY A 14 -1.65 25.12 6.52
N PHE A 15 -2.55 25.20 7.47
CA PHE A 15 -2.86 24.10 8.40
C PHE A 15 -3.60 22.94 7.69
N SER A 16 -4.50 23.25 6.77
CA SER A 16 -5.30 22.24 6.05
C SER A 16 -4.49 21.37 5.09
N LEU A 17 -3.48 21.94 4.43
CA LEU A 17 -2.64 21.17 3.47
C LEU A 17 -1.67 20.22 4.19
N ALA A 18 -1.10 20.65 5.32
CA ALA A 18 -0.21 19.81 6.11
C ALA A 18 -0.96 18.61 6.73
N GLN A 19 -2.19 18.85 7.20
CA GLN A 19 -3.03 17.79 7.74
C GLN A 19 -3.40 16.74 6.66
N ALA A 20 -3.81 17.17 5.47
CA ALA A 20 -4.15 16.29 4.36
C ALA A 20 -2.95 15.44 3.90
N GLN A 21 -1.74 16.01 3.90
CA GLN A 21 -0.50 15.28 3.61
C GLN A 21 -0.22 14.19 4.65
N THR A 22 -0.33 14.51 5.92
CA THR A 22 -0.13 13.57 7.03
C THR A 22 -1.12 12.42 6.96
N ASP A 23 -2.39 12.71 6.63
CA ASP A 23 -3.45 11.72 6.55
C ASP A 23 -3.21 10.68 5.45
N VAL A 24 -2.81 11.07 4.24
CA VAL A 24 -2.57 10.09 3.16
C VAL A 24 -1.31 9.26 3.42
N ILE A 25 -0.28 9.81 4.06
CA ILE A 25 0.91 9.07 4.47
C ILE A 25 0.56 8.03 5.54
N ALA A 26 -0.23 8.42 6.55
CA ALA A 26 -0.70 7.51 7.59
C ALA A 26 -1.58 6.38 7.01
N GLN A 27 -2.47 6.69 6.06
CA GLN A 27 -3.30 5.71 5.38
C GLN A 27 -2.46 4.68 4.60
N ARG A 28 -1.46 5.14 3.81
CA ARG A 28 -0.52 4.23 3.12
C ARG A 28 0.14 3.25 4.09
N ARG A 29 0.65 3.77 5.21
CA ARG A 29 1.32 2.97 6.25
C ARG A 29 0.38 1.96 6.89
N ALA A 30 -0.84 2.37 7.22
CA ALA A 30 -1.85 1.49 7.81
C ALA A 30 -2.24 0.35 6.87
N ILE A 31 -2.49 0.64 5.59
CA ILE A 31 -2.80 -0.37 4.58
C ILE A 31 -1.63 -1.35 4.45
N MET A 32 -0.40 -0.86 4.27
CA MET A 32 0.77 -1.74 4.11
C MET A 32 1.09 -2.53 5.37
N LYS A 33 0.82 -2.00 6.56
CA LYS A 33 0.94 -2.75 7.82
C LYS A 33 -0.03 -3.93 7.85
N GLY A 34 -1.28 -3.73 7.44
CA GLY A 34 -2.29 -4.81 7.37
C GLY A 34 -1.88 -5.90 6.38
N VAL A 35 -1.49 -5.53 5.16
CA VAL A 35 -0.97 -6.47 4.15
C VAL A 35 0.27 -7.20 4.66
N GLY A 36 1.20 -6.49 5.33
CA GLY A 36 2.42 -7.06 5.89
C GLY A 36 2.15 -8.10 6.98
N GLN A 37 1.19 -7.85 7.86
CA GLN A 37 0.78 -8.81 8.89
C GLN A 37 0.20 -10.09 8.27
N ALA A 38 -0.73 -9.96 7.34
CA ALA A 38 -1.30 -11.11 6.63
C ALA A 38 -0.22 -11.88 5.85
N ASN A 39 0.72 -11.18 5.20
CA ASN A 39 1.84 -11.79 4.49
C ASN A 39 2.80 -12.53 5.42
N ALA A 40 3.04 -12.04 6.64
CA ALA A 40 3.87 -12.72 7.62
C ALA A 40 3.26 -14.07 8.05
N ASP A 41 1.94 -14.13 8.27
CA ASP A 41 1.25 -15.36 8.60
C ASP A 41 1.31 -16.38 7.46
N VAL A 42 1.03 -15.95 6.23
CA VAL A 42 1.12 -16.80 5.03
C VAL A 42 2.56 -17.22 4.76
N GLY A 43 3.53 -16.36 5.05
CA GLY A 43 4.96 -16.69 4.96
C GLY A 43 5.37 -17.84 5.89
N LYS A 44 4.85 -17.90 7.12
CA LYS A 44 5.08 -19.04 8.04
C LYS A 44 4.49 -20.33 7.48
N ILE A 45 3.29 -20.28 6.90
CA ILE A 45 2.66 -21.43 6.25
C ILE A 45 3.52 -21.91 5.06
N ALA A 46 3.99 -20.98 4.23
CA ALA A 46 4.81 -21.31 3.06
C ALA A 46 6.15 -21.97 3.42
N LYS A 47 6.75 -21.60 4.56
CA LYS A 47 7.97 -22.20 5.10
C LYS A 47 7.73 -23.51 5.86
N GLY A 48 6.47 -23.88 6.12
CA GLY A 48 6.15 -25.04 6.95
C GLY A 48 6.28 -24.79 8.46
N GLU A 49 6.43 -23.54 8.89
CA GLU A 49 6.50 -23.11 10.29
C GLU A 49 5.12 -23.03 10.95
N ALA A 50 4.05 -23.08 10.14
CA ALA A 50 2.66 -23.11 10.58
C ALA A 50 1.86 -24.06 9.69
N PRO A 51 0.75 -24.67 10.21
CA PRO A 51 -0.12 -25.50 9.41
C PRO A 51 -0.82 -24.67 8.32
N PHE A 52 -1.20 -25.36 7.23
CA PHE A 52 -1.96 -24.70 6.15
C PHE A 52 -3.31 -24.20 6.68
N ASP A 53 -3.61 -22.95 6.40
CA ASP A 53 -4.84 -22.26 6.77
C ASP A 53 -5.35 -21.46 5.57
N LEU A 54 -6.38 -21.99 4.91
CA LEU A 54 -6.95 -21.36 3.71
C LEU A 54 -7.55 -19.99 4.03
N ALA A 55 -8.12 -19.78 5.22
CA ALA A 55 -8.69 -18.48 5.59
C ALA A 55 -7.63 -17.41 5.69
N LYS A 56 -6.44 -17.69 6.24
CA LYS A 56 -5.31 -16.76 6.27
C LYS A 56 -4.78 -16.44 4.88
N VAL A 57 -4.70 -17.44 4.00
CA VAL A 57 -4.31 -17.21 2.60
C VAL A 57 -5.31 -16.28 1.91
N LYS A 58 -6.61 -16.56 2.05
CA LYS A 58 -7.67 -15.71 1.48
C LYS A 58 -7.65 -14.29 2.06
N ALA A 59 -7.36 -14.13 3.35
CA ALA A 59 -7.24 -12.82 3.99
C ALA A 59 -6.08 -11.99 3.40
N LEU A 60 -4.90 -12.59 3.15
CA LEU A 60 -3.80 -11.91 2.45
C LEU A 60 -4.22 -11.45 1.05
N LEU A 61 -4.85 -12.33 0.29
CA LEU A 61 -5.27 -12.02 -1.08
C LEU A 61 -6.33 -10.90 -1.10
N SER A 62 -7.31 -10.93 -0.18
CA SER A 62 -8.31 -9.86 -0.04
C SER A 62 -7.67 -8.53 0.36
N ALA A 63 -6.78 -8.53 1.36
CA ALA A 63 -6.06 -7.32 1.76
C ALA A 63 -5.21 -6.74 0.61
N SER A 64 -4.61 -7.60 -0.21
CA SER A 64 -3.84 -7.19 -1.38
C SER A 64 -4.72 -6.58 -2.49
N GLN A 65 -5.91 -7.13 -2.73
CA GLN A 65 -6.89 -6.55 -3.67
C GLN A 65 -7.36 -5.18 -3.19
N GLU A 66 -7.71 -5.05 -1.91
CA GLU A 66 -8.13 -3.75 -1.35
C GLU A 66 -7.00 -2.71 -1.43
N ALA A 67 -5.77 -3.11 -1.13
CA ALA A 67 -4.60 -2.24 -1.27
C ALA A 67 -4.41 -1.81 -2.72
N ALA A 68 -4.55 -2.72 -3.69
CA ALA A 68 -4.41 -2.43 -5.11
C ALA A 68 -5.40 -1.37 -5.61
N VAL A 69 -6.61 -1.34 -5.04
CA VAL A 69 -7.64 -0.33 -5.36
C VAL A 69 -7.34 1.00 -4.67
N LYS A 70 -6.97 0.97 -3.39
CA LYS A 70 -6.86 2.20 -2.56
C LYS A 70 -5.54 2.94 -2.75
N MET A 71 -4.44 2.19 -2.85
CA MET A 71 -3.08 2.76 -2.79
C MET A 71 -2.75 3.74 -3.92
N PRO A 72 -3.12 3.53 -5.20
CA PRO A 72 -2.77 4.48 -6.25
C PRO A 72 -3.23 5.92 -5.98
N GLY A 73 -4.40 6.09 -5.38
CA GLY A 73 -4.96 7.41 -5.03
C GLY A 73 -4.32 8.10 -3.83
N LEU A 74 -3.47 7.40 -3.08
CA LEU A 74 -2.86 7.93 -1.85
C LEU A 74 -1.48 8.58 -2.08
N PHE A 75 -1.08 8.86 -3.32
CA PHE A 75 0.21 9.49 -3.66
C PHE A 75 0.02 10.83 -4.40
N PRO A 76 -0.70 11.82 -3.82
CA PRO A 76 -0.77 13.15 -4.39
C PRO A 76 0.60 13.84 -4.32
N ASP A 77 0.80 14.87 -5.16
CA ASP A 77 2.09 15.55 -5.28
C ASP A 77 2.60 16.19 -3.99
N ASN A 78 1.70 16.63 -3.12
CA ASN A 78 2.04 17.20 -1.82
C ASN A 78 2.43 16.17 -0.75
N SER A 79 2.50 14.87 -1.09
CA SER A 79 2.85 13.78 -0.15
C SER A 79 4.22 13.12 -0.43
N LYS A 80 5.10 13.85 -1.14
CA LYS A 80 6.45 13.40 -1.51
C LYS A 80 7.44 13.43 -0.34
N THR A 81 7.17 14.24 0.67
CA THR A 81 8.02 14.47 1.84
C THR A 81 7.28 14.13 3.13
N GLY A 82 7.97 14.19 4.27
CA GLY A 82 7.42 13.85 5.58
C GLY A 82 7.79 12.42 6.01
N ASP A 83 7.02 11.81 6.91
CA ASP A 83 7.27 10.46 7.44
C ASP A 83 6.85 9.36 6.44
N THR A 84 7.51 9.35 5.28
CA THR A 84 7.22 8.43 4.18
C THR A 84 8.47 7.65 3.77
N ALA A 85 8.30 6.35 3.49
CA ALA A 85 9.32 5.52 2.86
C ALA A 85 9.16 5.44 1.31
N ALA A 86 8.22 6.18 0.71
CA ALA A 86 8.06 6.20 -0.73
C ALA A 86 9.22 6.95 -1.40
N LEU A 87 9.83 6.33 -2.40
CA LEU A 87 10.89 6.96 -3.18
C LEU A 87 10.30 7.96 -4.20
N PRO A 88 11.06 9.01 -4.60
CA PRO A 88 10.64 9.96 -5.64
C PRO A 88 10.18 9.30 -6.95
N LYS A 89 10.68 8.11 -7.25
CA LYS A 89 10.32 7.31 -8.42
C LYS A 89 8.82 7.03 -8.52
N VAL A 90 8.09 6.98 -7.39
CA VAL A 90 6.62 6.84 -7.40
C VAL A 90 5.96 7.89 -8.28
N TRP A 91 6.41 9.13 -8.19
CA TRP A 91 5.85 10.27 -8.94
C TRP A 91 6.51 10.45 -10.32
N GLN A 92 7.78 10.04 -10.44
CA GLN A 92 8.53 10.14 -11.70
C GLN A 92 8.06 9.12 -12.75
N THR A 93 7.67 7.91 -12.30
CA THR A 93 7.20 6.82 -13.15
C THR A 93 5.82 6.34 -12.70
N LYS A 94 4.89 7.28 -12.52
CA LYS A 94 3.57 7.04 -11.93
C LYS A 94 2.79 5.94 -12.67
N ALA A 95 2.84 5.91 -13.99
CA ALA A 95 2.15 4.89 -14.79
C ALA A 95 2.67 3.47 -14.51
N ASP A 96 4.01 3.26 -14.37
CA ASP A 96 4.56 1.96 -13.99
C ASP A 96 4.20 1.58 -12.55
N PHE A 97 4.21 2.55 -11.64
CA PHE A 97 3.79 2.34 -10.26
C PHE A 97 2.32 1.89 -10.17
N GLU A 98 1.42 2.54 -10.88
CA GLU A 98 0.00 2.19 -10.92
C GLU A 98 -0.24 0.84 -11.61
N ALA A 99 0.50 0.53 -12.68
CA ALA A 99 0.44 -0.77 -13.35
C ALA A 99 0.85 -1.93 -12.42
N ARG A 100 1.80 -1.71 -11.51
CA ARG A 100 2.19 -2.71 -10.50
C ARG A 100 1.09 -2.96 -9.47
N TRP A 101 0.39 -1.92 -9.04
CA TRP A 101 -0.78 -2.08 -8.18
C TRP A 101 -1.91 -2.85 -8.89
N LYS A 102 -2.18 -2.49 -10.14
CA LYS A 102 -3.18 -3.20 -10.96
C LYS A 102 -2.83 -4.69 -11.07
N LYS A 103 -1.58 -5.00 -11.41
CA LYS A 103 -1.10 -6.39 -11.50
C LYS A 103 -1.25 -7.15 -10.18
N LEU A 104 -0.87 -6.54 -9.06
CA LEU A 104 -1.03 -7.16 -7.73
C LEU A 104 -2.51 -7.52 -7.46
N GLY A 105 -3.44 -6.62 -7.78
CA GLY A 105 -4.86 -6.84 -7.60
C GLY A 105 -5.40 -7.97 -8.49
N GLU A 106 -4.99 -8.00 -9.75
CA GLU A 106 -5.37 -9.04 -10.71
C GLU A 106 -4.83 -10.41 -10.30
N ASP A 107 -3.56 -10.50 -9.93
CA ASP A 107 -2.94 -11.74 -9.45
C ASP A 107 -3.62 -12.24 -8.16
N ALA A 108 -3.91 -11.34 -7.23
CA ALA A 108 -4.63 -11.68 -6.00
C ALA A 108 -6.03 -12.21 -6.29
N ALA A 109 -6.78 -11.58 -7.22
CA ALA A 109 -8.12 -12.03 -7.62
C ALA A 109 -8.06 -13.42 -8.27
N ALA A 110 -7.11 -13.66 -9.16
CA ALA A 110 -6.93 -14.96 -9.79
C ALA A 110 -6.61 -16.05 -8.73
N LEU A 111 -5.76 -15.75 -7.75
CA LEU A 111 -5.39 -16.68 -6.70
C LEU A 111 -6.51 -16.91 -5.67
N GLN A 112 -7.41 -15.95 -5.48
CA GLN A 112 -8.64 -16.17 -4.69
C GLN A 112 -9.46 -17.35 -5.21
N ILE A 113 -9.45 -17.58 -6.52
CA ILE A 113 -10.15 -18.71 -7.14
C ILE A 113 -9.27 -19.95 -7.18
N ALA A 114 -8.00 -19.76 -7.52
CA ALA A 114 -7.09 -20.86 -7.85
C ALA A 114 -6.50 -21.61 -6.65
N ILE A 115 -6.48 -20.99 -5.45
CA ILE A 115 -5.99 -21.64 -4.23
C ILE A 115 -7.19 -22.15 -3.43
N THR A 116 -7.35 -23.46 -3.40
CA THR A 116 -8.45 -24.15 -2.68
C THR A 116 -7.95 -25.10 -1.59
N ASP A 117 -6.67 -25.48 -1.65
CA ASP A 117 -6.02 -26.44 -0.77
C ASP A 117 -4.52 -26.19 -0.63
N GLN A 118 -3.84 -27.00 0.18
CA GLN A 118 -2.40 -26.88 0.42
C GLN A 118 -1.56 -27.14 -0.83
N ALA A 119 -1.98 -28.01 -1.73
CA ALA A 119 -1.23 -28.33 -2.94
C ALA A 119 -1.25 -27.14 -3.91
N SER A 120 -2.42 -26.59 -4.19
CA SER A 120 -2.58 -25.37 -5.01
C SER A 120 -1.90 -24.15 -4.40
N PHE A 121 -1.90 -24.04 -3.06
CA PHE A 121 -1.16 -23.00 -2.35
C PHE A 121 0.34 -23.11 -2.60
N LYS A 122 0.96 -24.27 -2.36
CA LYS A 122 2.39 -24.49 -2.55
C LYS A 122 2.84 -24.23 -3.98
N ALA A 123 2.00 -24.57 -4.96
CA ALA A 123 2.31 -24.38 -6.38
C ALA A 123 2.30 -22.92 -6.83
N LYS A 124 1.58 -22.02 -6.13
CA LYS A 124 1.24 -20.68 -6.67
C LYS A 124 1.70 -19.51 -5.81
N ILE A 125 1.81 -19.66 -4.49
CA ILE A 125 2.02 -18.53 -3.58
C ILE A 125 3.37 -17.85 -3.74
N SER A 126 4.40 -18.60 -4.13
CA SER A 126 5.75 -18.07 -4.34
C SER A 126 5.79 -16.98 -5.41
N ASP A 127 5.07 -17.16 -6.51
CA ASP A 127 5.03 -16.18 -7.60
C ASP A 127 4.27 -14.91 -7.20
N PHE A 128 3.22 -15.05 -6.39
CA PHE A 128 2.53 -13.91 -5.83
C PHE A 128 3.45 -13.03 -4.97
N GLY A 129 4.31 -13.64 -4.17
CA GLY A 129 5.29 -12.94 -3.33
C GLY A 129 6.28 -12.05 -4.11
N LYS A 130 6.58 -12.39 -5.36
CA LYS A 130 7.46 -11.59 -6.25
C LYS A 130 6.89 -10.20 -6.54
N ASN A 131 5.57 -10.03 -6.57
CA ASN A 131 4.93 -8.71 -6.72
C ASN A 131 5.33 -7.76 -5.59
N CYS A 132 5.41 -8.25 -4.36
CA CYS A 132 5.79 -7.45 -3.19
C CYS A 132 7.25 -6.98 -3.31
N GLY A 133 8.17 -7.92 -3.54
CA GLY A 133 9.61 -7.63 -3.65
C GLY A 133 9.94 -6.70 -4.81
N GLY A 134 9.44 -6.99 -5.99
CA GLY A 134 9.73 -6.23 -7.20
C GLY A 134 9.19 -4.79 -7.16
N CYS A 135 8.06 -4.54 -6.47
CA CYS A 135 7.58 -3.18 -6.23
C CYS A 135 8.44 -2.46 -5.20
N HIS A 136 8.69 -3.06 -4.04
CA HIS A 136 9.45 -2.45 -2.94
C HIS A 136 10.89 -2.15 -3.31
N GLU A 137 11.52 -2.94 -4.16
CA GLU A 137 12.89 -2.69 -4.64
C GLU A 137 13.03 -1.35 -5.35
N GLY A 138 12.03 -0.96 -6.15
CA GLY A 138 12.09 0.24 -6.97
C GLY A 138 11.40 1.46 -6.39
N TYR A 139 10.44 1.29 -5.47
CA TYR A 139 9.52 2.35 -5.04
C TYR A 139 9.53 2.62 -3.53
N ARG A 140 10.25 1.80 -2.75
CA ARG A 140 10.33 1.96 -1.30
C ARG A 140 11.78 2.09 -0.84
N GLN A 141 12.03 3.04 0.07
CA GLN A 141 13.31 3.16 0.76
C GLN A 141 13.63 1.88 1.55
N LYS A 142 14.85 1.38 1.40
CA LYS A 142 15.34 0.25 2.22
C LYS A 142 15.63 0.77 3.64
N ASN A 143 15.16 0.08 4.62
CA ASN A 143 15.52 0.33 6.03
C ASN A 143 16.86 -0.30 6.30
#